data_36073c7cb69e340aa7f2dbcd93b70636
#
_entry.id   36073c7cb69e340aa7f2dbcd93b70636
#
_cell.length_a   1.000
_cell.length_b   1.000
_cell.length_c   1.000
_cell.angle_alpha   90.00
_cell.angle_beta   90.00
_cell.angle_gamma   90.00
#
_symmetry.space_group_name_H-M   'P 1'
#
loop_
_entity.id
_entity.type
_entity.pdbx_description
1 polymer ?
#
loop_
_entity_poly.entity_id
_entity_poly.type
_entity_poly.pdbx_seq_one_letter_code
_entity_poly.pdbx_strand_id
1 'polypeptide(L)'
;MITELDLGNDGGTANLEQQAKDYYQIARLFTKYANCDELLIWGLTDGMSWRTGRSPLLFNDDLTAKPAYYGVHAALRQGDTAMDIEDAATTTGIAAPTIVNTAYFSLSGQQLHSAPQHGFFIRVETMSDGSRISKKLRR
;
A
#
# COMPACT_ATOMS: atom_id res chain seq x y z
N MET A 1 4.72 -5.68 -20.06
CA MET A 1 4.78 -4.33 -19.49
C MET A 1 3.44 -3.61 -19.64
N ILE A 2 2.93 -2.99 -18.58
CA ILE A 2 1.84 -2.01 -18.60
C ILE A 2 2.42 -0.70 -18.10
N THR A 3 2.26 0.39 -18.87
CA THR A 3 2.98 1.66 -18.61
C THR A 3 2.08 2.78 -18.09
N GLU A 4 0.76 2.61 -18.15
CA GLU A 4 -0.19 3.69 -17.85
C GLU A 4 -1.48 3.13 -17.24
N LEU A 5 -1.35 2.34 -16.16
CA LEU A 5 -2.53 1.77 -15.52
C LEU A 5 -3.26 2.83 -14.71
N ASP A 6 -4.51 3.07 -15.06
CA ASP A 6 -5.49 3.77 -14.26
C ASP A 6 -6.87 3.12 -14.41
N LEU A 7 -7.55 2.83 -13.33
CA LEU A 7 -8.84 2.16 -13.32
C LEU A 7 -9.92 3.09 -12.75
N GLY A 8 -10.63 3.76 -13.66
CA GLY A 8 -11.69 4.70 -13.27
C GLY A 8 -12.78 4.05 -12.43
N ASN A 9 -13.29 4.80 -11.51
CA ASN A 9 -14.40 4.46 -10.62
C ASN A 9 -15.55 5.43 -10.91
N ASP A 10 -16.74 4.91 -11.18
CA ASP A 10 -17.91 5.74 -11.51
C ASP A 10 -18.65 6.28 -10.27
N GLY A 11 -18.01 6.27 -9.10
CA GLY A 11 -18.51 6.83 -7.83
C GLY A 11 -19.13 5.78 -6.92
N GLY A 12 -19.10 6.09 -5.59
CA GLY A 12 -19.64 5.27 -4.52
C GLY A 12 -18.68 4.23 -3.94
N THR A 13 -18.95 3.84 -2.69
CA THR A 13 -18.11 2.89 -1.93
C THR A 13 -18.07 1.49 -2.54
N ALA A 14 -19.17 1.01 -3.10
CA ALA A 14 -19.22 -0.29 -3.79
C ALA A 14 -18.26 -0.34 -4.99
N ASN A 15 -18.08 0.77 -5.67
CA ASN A 15 -17.17 0.86 -6.80
C ASN A 15 -15.70 0.92 -6.37
N LEU A 16 -15.39 1.41 -5.17
CA LEU A 16 -14.03 1.37 -4.61
C LEU A 16 -13.58 -0.06 -4.30
N GLU A 17 -14.49 -0.91 -3.84
CA GLU A 17 -14.21 -2.34 -3.61
C GLU A 17 -13.97 -3.08 -4.93
N GLN A 18 -14.79 -2.80 -5.94
CA GLN A 18 -14.59 -3.38 -7.26
C GLN A 18 -13.27 -2.90 -7.89
N GLN A 19 -12.97 -1.61 -7.78
CA GLN A 19 -11.69 -1.05 -8.22
C GLN A 19 -10.51 -1.76 -7.54
N ALA A 20 -10.60 -2.03 -6.23
CA ALA A 20 -9.56 -2.75 -5.49
C ALA A 20 -9.36 -4.19 -6.01
N LYS A 21 -10.45 -4.89 -6.32
CA LYS A 21 -10.40 -6.24 -6.92
C LYS A 21 -9.75 -6.23 -8.31
N ASP A 22 -10.09 -5.25 -9.12
CA ASP A 22 -9.54 -5.13 -10.47
C ASP A 22 -8.04 -4.84 -10.44
N TYR A 23 -7.60 -3.92 -9.58
CA TYR A 23 -6.18 -3.66 -9.33
C TYR A 23 -5.45 -4.90 -8.79
N TYR A 24 -6.05 -5.62 -7.84
CA TYR A 24 -5.50 -6.87 -7.32
C TYR A 24 -5.30 -7.90 -8.43
N GLN A 25 -6.31 -8.13 -9.26
CA GLN A 25 -6.25 -9.12 -10.34
C GLN A 25 -5.15 -8.78 -11.36
N ILE A 26 -5.06 -7.52 -11.77
CA ILE A 26 -4.01 -7.06 -12.69
C ILE A 26 -2.62 -7.25 -12.07
N ALA A 27 -2.42 -6.81 -10.83
CA ALA A 27 -1.14 -6.96 -10.14
C ALA A 27 -0.77 -8.44 -9.96
N ARG A 28 -1.74 -9.33 -9.69
CA ARG A 28 -1.52 -10.79 -9.61
C ARG A 28 -1.05 -11.40 -10.92
N LEU A 29 -1.51 -10.91 -12.06
CA LEU A 29 -1.00 -11.38 -13.36
C LEU A 29 0.50 -11.10 -13.50
N PHE A 30 0.98 -9.95 -13.00
CA PHE A 30 2.41 -9.61 -13.02
C PHE A 30 3.25 -10.52 -12.14
N THR A 31 2.74 -10.93 -10.99
CA THR A 31 3.47 -11.87 -10.13
C THR A 31 3.42 -13.31 -10.64
N LYS A 32 2.42 -13.65 -11.46
CA LYS A 32 2.22 -15.00 -11.98
C LYS A 32 3.04 -15.31 -13.24
N TYR A 33 3.24 -14.33 -14.11
CA TYR A 33 3.88 -14.53 -15.40
C TYR A 33 5.26 -13.87 -15.46
N ALA A 34 6.30 -14.68 -15.66
CA ALA A 34 7.69 -14.23 -15.68
C ALA A 34 8.05 -13.24 -16.81
N ASN A 35 7.19 -13.11 -17.83
CA ASN A 35 7.36 -12.15 -18.91
C ASN A 35 6.62 -10.81 -18.64
N CYS A 36 6.06 -10.66 -17.45
CA CYS A 36 5.44 -9.42 -16.98
C CYS A 36 6.37 -8.77 -15.96
N ASP A 37 7.22 -7.87 -16.40
CA ASP A 37 8.33 -7.30 -15.65
C ASP A 37 8.10 -5.86 -15.16
N GLU A 38 7.09 -5.17 -15.70
CA GLU A 38 6.85 -3.77 -15.34
C GLU A 38 5.37 -3.41 -15.33
N LEU A 39 4.93 -2.85 -14.20
CA LEU A 39 3.59 -2.32 -13.98
C LEU A 39 3.70 -0.89 -13.44
N LEU A 40 3.35 0.10 -14.26
CA LEU A 40 3.33 1.51 -13.88
C LEU A 40 1.88 1.99 -13.71
N ILE A 41 1.62 2.63 -12.57
CA ILE A 41 0.38 3.34 -12.32
C ILE A 41 0.50 4.75 -12.88
N TRP A 42 -0.51 5.22 -13.61
CA TRP A 42 -0.44 6.49 -14.33
C TRP A 42 -0.78 7.70 -13.46
N GLY A 43 -0.04 7.87 -12.39
CA GLY A 43 -0.14 8.98 -11.45
C GLY A 43 -0.15 8.54 -10.00
N LEU A 44 -0.12 9.50 -9.07
CA LEU A 44 -0.06 9.24 -7.63
C LEU A 44 -1.42 9.38 -6.97
N THR A 45 -2.07 10.56 -7.07
CA THR A 45 -3.36 10.87 -6.44
C THR A 45 -4.44 11.14 -7.47
N ASP A 46 -5.68 10.93 -7.06
CA ASP A 46 -6.84 11.09 -7.94
C ASP A 46 -6.93 12.49 -8.58
N GLY A 47 -6.59 13.55 -7.86
CA GLY A 47 -6.58 14.92 -8.37
C GLY A 47 -5.49 15.20 -9.39
N MET A 48 -4.44 14.37 -9.46
CA MET A 48 -3.37 14.47 -10.47
C MET A 48 -3.71 13.70 -11.75
N SER A 49 -4.82 12.94 -11.76
CA SER A 49 -5.21 12.15 -12.90
C SER A 49 -5.82 13.01 -14.00
N TRP A 50 -5.49 12.66 -15.25
CA TRP A 50 -6.15 13.23 -16.42
C TRP A 50 -7.64 12.83 -16.53
N ARG A 51 -8.06 11.76 -15.83
CA ARG A 51 -9.45 11.26 -15.79
C ARG A 51 -10.24 11.92 -14.66
N THR A 52 -10.46 13.21 -14.79
CA THR A 52 -11.16 14.03 -13.79
C THR A 52 -12.50 13.41 -13.35
N GLY A 53 -12.72 13.35 -12.04
CA GLY A 53 -13.96 12.87 -11.43
C GLY A 53 -14.17 11.36 -11.45
N ARG A 54 -13.17 10.57 -11.91
CA ARG A 54 -13.25 9.12 -11.94
C ARG A 54 -12.44 8.41 -10.87
N SER A 55 -11.73 9.15 -10.02
CA SER A 55 -10.92 8.62 -8.93
C SER A 55 -10.14 7.35 -9.28
N PRO A 56 -9.26 7.37 -10.31
CA PRO A 56 -8.75 6.15 -10.92
C PRO A 56 -7.50 5.58 -10.25
N LEU A 57 -6.87 6.34 -9.34
CA LEU A 57 -5.55 6.04 -8.81
C LEU A 57 -5.58 5.38 -7.42
N LEU A 58 -4.41 5.12 -6.85
CA LEU A 58 -4.27 4.36 -5.61
C LEU A 58 -4.43 5.20 -4.34
N PHE A 59 -4.27 6.53 -4.46
CA PHE A 59 -4.33 7.45 -3.33
C PHE A 59 -5.35 8.56 -3.57
N ASN A 60 -6.00 8.99 -2.49
CA ASN A 60 -6.78 10.21 -2.46
C ASN A 60 -5.86 11.43 -2.53
N ASP A 61 -6.44 12.64 -2.71
CA ASP A 61 -5.66 13.89 -2.84
C ASP A 61 -4.93 14.28 -1.55
N ASP A 62 -5.40 13.81 -0.41
CA ASP A 62 -4.74 13.97 0.90
C ASP A 62 -3.66 12.91 1.16
N LEU A 63 -3.27 12.12 0.15
CA LEU A 63 -2.31 11.03 0.22
C LEU A 63 -2.76 9.84 1.09
N THR A 64 -4.01 9.76 1.47
CA THR A 64 -4.54 8.56 2.12
C THR A 64 -4.70 7.43 1.11
N ALA A 65 -4.31 6.21 1.51
CA ALA A 65 -4.39 5.03 0.65
C ALA A 65 -5.84 4.60 0.46
N LYS A 66 -6.20 4.31 -0.79
CA LYS A 66 -7.52 3.77 -1.16
C LYS A 66 -7.53 2.24 -1.06
N PRO A 67 -8.70 1.59 -1.06
CA PRO A 67 -8.80 0.12 -1.17
C PRO A 67 -7.98 -0.46 -2.33
N ALA A 68 -7.89 0.25 -3.46
CA ALA A 68 -7.07 -0.12 -4.61
C ALA A 68 -5.58 -0.30 -4.29
N TYR A 69 -5.01 0.57 -3.44
CA TYR A 69 -3.64 0.43 -2.97
C TYR A 69 -3.42 -0.89 -2.22
N TYR A 70 -4.34 -1.23 -1.31
CA TYR A 70 -4.25 -2.47 -0.55
C TYR A 70 -4.45 -3.70 -1.43
N GLY A 71 -5.26 -3.60 -2.48
CA GLY A 71 -5.39 -4.64 -3.51
C GLY A 71 -4.05 -4.94 -4.20
N VAL A 72 -3.37 -3.91 -4.71
CA VAL A 72 -2.03 -4.06 -5.33
C VAL A 72 -1.02 -4.61 -4.32
N HIS A 73 -0.99 -4.06 -3.11
CA HIS A 73 -0.08 -4.49 -2.06
C HIS A 73 -0.27 -5.98 -1.70
N ALA A 74 -1.51 -6.44 -1.55
CA ALA A 74 -1.82 -7.84 -1.27
C ALA A 74 -1.35 -8.75 -2.42
N ALA A 75 -1.61 -8.35 -3.67
CA ALA A 75 -1.19 -9.11 -4.85
C ALA A 75 0.32 -9.31 -4.93
N LEU A 76 1.09 -8.26 -4.62
CA LEU A 76 2.56 -8.31 -4.67
C LEU A 76 3.17 -9.13 -3.53
N ARG A 77 2.48 -9.25 -2.38
CA ARG A 77 2.99 -9.98 -1.21
C ARG A 77 2.73 -11.49 -1.26
N GLN A 78 1.70 -11.93 -1.97
CA GLN A 78 1.26 -13.33 -1.91
C GLN A 78 2.16 -14.31 -2.68
N GLY A 79 3.08 -13.86 -3.52
CA GLY A 79 3.91 -14.75 -4.34
C GLY A 79 3.05 -15.76 -5.11
N ASP A 80 3.55 -16.98 -5.29
CA ASP A 80 2.88 -18.07 -6.07
C ASP A 80 1.77 -18.82 -5.32
N THR A 81 1.41 -18.46 -4.12
CA THR A 81 0.29 -19.10 -3.42
C THR A 81 -1.03 -18.64 -4.03
N ALA A 82 -1.68 -19.54 -4.75
CA ALA A 82 -3.00 -19.33 -5.34
C ALA A 82 -4.01 -19.08 -4.23
N MET A 83 -4.49 -17.83 -4.11
CA MET A 83 -5.75 -17.53 -3.45
C MET A 83 -6.81 -17.34 -4.52
N ASP A 84 -7.89 -18.09 -4.42
CA ASP A 84 -9.04 -17.95 -5.29
C ASP A 84 -9.66 -16.54 -5.15
N ILE A 85 -10.25 -16.06 -6.23
CA ILE A 85 -10.86 -14.72 -6.35
C ILE A 85 -11.94 -14.47 -5.28
N GLU A 86 -12.52 -15.53 -4.71
CA GLU A 86 -13.51 -15.44 -3.64
C GLU A 86 -12.93 -14.89 -2.32
N ASP A 87 -11.64 -15.11 -2.04
CA ASP A 87 -10.99 -14.59 -0.83
C ASP A 87 -10.69 -13.08 -0.89
N ALA A 88 -10.53 -12.51 -2.09
CA ALA A 88 -10.39 -11.07 -2.25
C ALA A 88 -11.68 -10.30 -1.88
N ALA A 89 -12.84 -10.97 -1.99
CA ALA A 89 -14.13 -10.39 -1.59
C ALA A 89 -14.33 -10.39 -0.08
N THR A 90 -13.70 -11.32 0.64
CA THR A 90 -13.78 -11.43 2.10
C THR A 90 -12.74 -10.52 2.79
N THR A 91 -11.76 -10.00 2.04
CA THR A 91 -10.70 -9.12 2.57
C THR A 91 -11.13 -7.64 2.65
N THR A 92 -12.43 -7.35 2.68
CA THR A 92 -12.97 -6.05 3.13
C THR A 92 -12.68 -5.76 4.61
N GLY A 93 -11.95 -6.64 5.27
CA GLY A 93 -11.44 -6.50 6.62
C GLY A 93 -9.92 -6.48 6.70
N ILE A 94 -9.17 -6.00 5.70
CA ILE A 94 -7.77 -5.64 5.93
C ILE A 94 -7.79 -4.41 6.83
N ALA A 95 -7.86 -4.66 8.13
CA ALA A 95 -7.57 -3.66 9.14
C ALA A 95 -6.22 -3.05 8.76
N ALA A 96 -6.14 -1.73 8.76
CA ALA A 96 -4.88 -1.03 8.55
C ALA A 96 -3.81 -1.73 9.42
N PRO A 97 -2.61 -2.02 8.87
CA PRO A 97 -1.60 -2.74 9.63
C PRO A 97 -1.36 -2.02 10.95
N THR A 98 -1.45 -2.77 12.06
CA THR A 98 -1.23 -2.23 13.39
C THR A 98 0.24 -2.31 13.76
N ILE A 99 0.71 -1.39 14.58
CA ILE A 99 2.07 -1.42 15.11
C ILE A 99 2.19 -2.60 16.08
N VAL A 100 3.05 -3.57 15.75
CA VAL A 100 3.33 -4.74 16.59
C VAL A 100 4.63 -4.60 17.39
N ASN A 101 5.55 -3.75 16.95
CA ASN A 101 6.78 -3.46 17.66
C ASN A 101 7.27 -2.05 17.38
N THR A 102 7.90 -1.42 18.38
CA THR A 102 8.55 -0.12 18.25
C THR A 102 9.97 -0.21 18.80
N ALA A 103 10.95 0.14 17.98
CA ALA A 103 12.35 0.23 18.36
C ALA A 103 12.87 1.65 18.17
N TYR A 104 13.85 2.02 18.99
CA TYR A 104 14.47 3.35 18.95
C TYR A 104 15.94 3.21 18.63
N PHE A 105 16.48 4.13 17.84
CA PHE A 105 17.88 4.16 17.44
C PHE A 105 18.45 5.57 17.56
N SER A 106 19.73 5.66 17.92
CA SER A 106 20.48 6.89 17.77
C SER A 106 20.70 7.26 16.29
N LEU A 107 21.14 8.46 15.99
CA LEU A 107 21.50 8.84 14.63
C LEU A 107 22.70 8.07 14.06
N SER A 108 23.51 7.45 14.94
CA SER A 108 24.62 6.55 14.57
C SER A 108 24.18 5.09 14.33
N GLY A 109 22.86 4.79 14.46
CA GLY A 109 22.33 3.44 14.25
C GLY A 109 22.36 2.52 15.46
N GLN A 110 22.82 2.99 16.63
CA GLN A 110 22.81 2.20 17.86
C GLN A 110 21.38 2.07 18.39
N GLN A 111 20.95 0.85 18.70
CA GLN A 111 19.65 0.61 19.31
C GLN A 111 19.59 1.14 20.74
N LEU A 112 18.50 1.80 21.09
CA LEU A 112 18.23 2.37 22.40
C LEU A 112 17.13 1.57 23.10
N HIS A 113 17.21 1.44 24.42
CA HIS A 113 16.19 0.73 25.21
C HIS A 113 14.83 1.45 25.24
N SER A 114 14.84 2.77 25.09
CA SER A 114 13.63 3.61 25.08
C SER A 114 13.87 4.88 24.29
N ALA A 115 12.79 5.65 24.03
CA ALA A 115 12.90 6.97 23.43
C ALA A 115 13.71 7.91 24.32
N PRO A 116 14.76 8.59 23.81
CA PRO A 116 15.53 9.57 24.56
C PRO A 116 14.64 10.70 25.07
N GLN A 117 15.00 11.26 26.22
CA GLN A 117 14.28 12.42 26.77
C GLN A 117 14.62 13.73 26.07
N HIS A 118 15.81 13.81 25.45
CA HIS A 118 16.29 14.99 24.72
C HIS A 118 17.08 14.55 23.47
N GLY A 119 17.07 15.42 22.44
CA GLY A 119 17.85 15.23 21.24
C GLY A 119 17.12 14.53 20.09
N PHE A 120 17.87 14.16 19.06
CA PHE A 120 17.33 13.48 17.87
C PHE A 120 17.50 11.97 17.98
N PHE A 121 16.50 11.24 17.49
CA PHE A 121 16.52 9.79 17.43
C PHE A 121 15.67 9.29 16.25
N ILE A 122 15.84 8.03 15.90
CA ILE A 122 15.03 7.35 14.89
C ILE A 122 14.09 6.38 15.60
N ARG A 123 12.80 6.49 15.36
CA ARG A 123 11.79 5.53 15.75
C ARG A 123 11.50 4.62 14.56
N VAL A 124 11.59 3.31 14.77
CA VAL A 124 11.24 2.29 13.79
C VAL A 124 10.03 1.52 14.31
N GLU A 125 8.94 1.61 13.60
CA GLU A 125 7.71 0.88 13.88
C GLU A 125 7.63 -0.31 12.93
N THR A 126 7.48 -1.52 13.47
CA THR A 126 7.19 -2.73 12.69
C THR A 126 5.69 -2.95 12.73
N MET A 127 5.10 -3.09 11.57
CA MET A 127 3.65 -3.30 11.42
C MET A 127 3.31 -4.79 11.46
N SER A 128 2.05 -5.11 11.70
CA SER A 128 1.54 -6.50 11.73
C SER A 128 1.72 -7.23 10.40
N ASP A 129 1.87 -6.51 9.31
CA ASP A 129 2.14 -7.05 7.97
C ASP A 129 3.64 -7.24 7.68
N GLY A 130 4.53 -6.99 8.67
CA GLY A 130 5.98 -7.07 8.55
C GLY A 130 6.64 -5.86 7.91
N SER A 131 5.89 -4.85 7.45
CA SER A 131 6.45 -3.59 6.96
C SER A 131 7.07 -2.79 8.10
N ARG A 132 8.02 -1.89 7.77
CA ARG A 132 8.71 -1.03 8.74
C ARG A 132 8.61 0.44 8.33
N ILE A 133 8.23 1.27 9.28
CA ILE A 133 8.18 2.74 9.11
C ILE A 133 9.25 3.35 10.00
N SER A 134 10.13 4.17 9.41
CA SER A 134 11.19 4.88 10.14
C SER A 134 10.89 6.37 10.17
N LYS A 135 10.95 6.99 11.34
CA LYS A 135 10.79 8.44 11.50
C LYS A 135 11.92 9.02 12.34
N LYS A 136 12.56 10.10 11.86
CA LYS A 136 13.47 10.91 12.65
C LYS A 136 12.65 11.85 13.53
N LEU A 137 12.85 11.78 14.81
CA LEU A 137 12.12 12.57 15.81
C LEU A 137 13.10 13.39 16.67
N ARG A 138 12.58 14.46 17.26
CA ARG A 138 13.28 15.30 18.26
C ARG A 138 12.39 15.41 19.51
N ARG A 139 13.00 15.24 20.64
CA ARG A 139 12.44 15.63 21.96
C ARG A 139 13.27 16.72 22.61
#